data_dbae88108d8f1a9b4cc3732f5cd685d2
#
_entry.id   dbae88108d8f1a9b4cc3732f5cd685d2
#
_cell.length_a   1.000
_cell.length_b   1.000
_cell.length_c   1.000
_cell.angle_alpha   90.00
_cell.angle_beta   90.00
_cell.angle_gamma   90.00
#
_symmetry.space_group_name_H-M   'P 1'
#
loop_
_entity.id
_entity.type
_entity.pdbx_description
1 polymer ?
#
loop_
_entity_poly.entity_id
_entity_poly.type
_entity_poly.pdbx_seq_one_letter_code
_entity_poly.pdbx_strand_id
1 'polypeptide(L)'
;VSAAPSLRVFRRHRLIAGLALLGLVWPVPAQAAETVSAAYVGTASDIGLYLAERKGYFRAEGLDVTLTQLDVTNKMVPMLGTGDLDVGTGTVAVGIYNAVSRGVALRVVADKGSMRPGYGYEGLLVRKDLVDSGRYKDFADLKGMKIAVASIGGGNASGGNQALKRGGLRFADATFVTLPFPQHLTAFANKAIDAGMTNEPTMTLAVEKGVAVKIAGNDVIYPQQQTAIVFYSEKFARTRPTTAHKFMRAYLRAVRDYTDTLVDSKIAGPNADEIVATLTQYTNLKNPELVRKITPPAINPDGHVNLEGMRIDLAFYREIGQVQDPAIKPEDIVDMSFVDAAVRELGPYRPAAKR
;
A
#
# COMPACT_ATOMS: atom_id res chain seq x y z
N VAL A 1 -80.72 42.33 67.80
CA VAL A 1 -81.09 42.97 66.58
C VAL A 1 -79.86 43.08 65.68
N SER A 2 -79.96 42.64 64.44
CA SER A 2 -79.11 42.85 63.29
C SER A 2 -77.91 41.92 63.12
N ALA A 3 -78.11 40.95 62.22
CA ALA A 3 -77.13 40.08 61.68
C ALA A 3 -76.42 40.77 60.51
N ALA A 4 -75.10 40.55 60.38
CA ALA A 4 -74.32 40.87 59.20
C ALA A 4 -73.85 39.60 58.55
N PRO A 5 -73.88 39.47 57.19
CA PRO A 5 -73.56 38.22 56.51
C PRO A 5 -72.04 38.08 56.17
N SER A 6 -71.57 36.86 56.30
CA SER A 6 -70.22 36.48 56.05
C SER A 6 -69.94 36.38 54.51
N LEU A 7 -68.91 37.06 54.00
CA LEU A 7 -68.38 36.93 52.66
C LEU A 7 -67.58 35.62 52.52
N ARG A 8 -68.02 34.72 51.61
CA ARG A 8 -67.26 33.56 51.16
C ARG A 8 -66.33 34.00 50.06
N VAL A 9 -65.02 33.88 50.29
CA VAL A 9 -63.98 34.07 49.30
C VAL A 9 -63.87 32.79 48.41
N PHE A 10 -64.18 32.91 47.11
CA PHE A 10 -63.95 31.88 46.12
C PHE A 10 -62.49 31.87 45.73
N ARG A 11 -61.76 30.77 46.10
CA ARG A 11 -60.37 30.51 45.69
C ARG A 11 -60.41 29.86 44.30
N ARG A 12 -60.07 30.63 43.27
CA ARG A 12 -59.90 30.13 41.89
C ARG A 12 -58.60 29.30 41.79
N HIS A 13 -58.70 27.99 41.61
CA HIS A 13 -57.59 27.10 41.25
C HIS A 13 -57.28 27.30 39.76
N ARG A 14 -56.09 27.84 39.47
CA ARG A 14 -55.52 27.85 38.12
C ARG A 14 -54.92 26.49 37.90
N LEU A 15 -55.55 25.66 37.08
CA LEU A 15 -54.96 24.45 36.46
C LEU A 15 -53.93 24.91 35.41
N ILE A 16 -52.65 24.70 35.69
CA ILE A 16 -51.56 24.83 34.69
C ILE A 16 -51.55 23.51 33.96
N ALA A 17 -52.05 23.49 32.73
CA ALA A 17 -51.87 22.37 31.78
C ALA A 17 -50.43 22.40 31.26
N GLY A 18 -49.56 21.54 31.80
CA GLY A 18 -48.22 21.30 31.25
C GLY A 18 -48.34 20.54 29.94
N LEU A 19 -48.10 21.19 28.80
CA LEU A 19 -47.90 20.55 27.52
C LEU A 19 -46.52 19.86 27.54
N ALA A 20 -46.48 18.55 27.76
CA ALA A 20 -45.28 17.72 27.55
C ALA A 20 -45.07 17.60 26.02
N LEU A 21 -44.11 18.36 25.45
CA LEU A 21 -43.58 18.11 24.11
C LEU A 21 -42.78 16.80 24.16
N LEU A 22 -43.40 15.69 23.83
CA LEU A 22 -42.71 14.46 23.42
C LEU A 22 -42.05 14.75 22.09
N GLY A 23 -40.74 15.07 22.11
CA GLY A 23 -39.92 15.14 20.93
C GLY A 23 -39.88 13.74 20.28
N LEU A 24 -40.60 13.55 19.16
CA LEU A 24 -40.42 12.36 18.29
C LEU A 24 -38.98 12.41 17.75
N VAL A 25 -38.06 11.69 18.40
CA VAL A 25 -36.78 11.35 17.80
C VAL A 25 -37.07 10.27 16.72
N TRP A 26 -37.25 10.74 15.50
CA TRP A 26 -37.29 9.81 14.38
C TRP A 26 -35.92 9.10 14.28
N PRO A 27 -35.86 7.75 14.26
CA PRO A 27 -34.64 7.06 14.00
C PRO A 27 -34.18 7.45 12.59
N VAL A 28 -33.05 8.14 12.50
CA VAL A 28 -32.37 8.34 11.21
C VAL A 28 -32.05 6.94 10.72
N PRO A 29 -32.52 6.50 9.53
CA PRO A 29 -32.19 5.18 9.03
C PRO A 29 -30.67 5.08 8.95
N ALA A 30 -30.09 4.11 9.64
CA ALA A 30 -28.67 3.79 9.51
C ALA A 30 -28.42 3.49 8.03
N GLN A 31 -27.71 4.37 7.35
CA GLN A 31 -27.37 4.17 5.93
C GLN A 31 -26.55 2.87 5.86
N ALA A 32 -27.01 1.92 5.04
CA ALA A 32 -26.27 0.67 4.83
C ALA A 32 -24.86 0.98 4.36
N ALA A 33 -23.88 0.29 4.94
CA ALA A 33 -22.48 0.49 4.54
C ALA A 33 -22.29 0.20 3.05
N GLU A 34 -21.52 1.06 2.38
CA GLU A 34 -21.21 0.92 0.95
C GLU A 34 -20.13 -0.16 0.79
N THR A 35 -20.42 -1.21 0.02
CA THR A 35 -19.46 -2.31 -0.20
C THR A 35 -18.35 -1.89 -1.15
N VAL A 36 -17.11 -2.27 -0.86
CA VAL A 36 -15.94 -2.07 -1.72
C VAL A 36 -15.14 -3.36 -1.79
N SER A 37 -14.85 -3.86 -3.01
CA SER A 37 -13.97 -4.98 -3.23
C SER A 37 -12.54 -4.51 -3.43
N ALA A 38 -11.61 -4.98 -2.58
CA ALA A 38 -10.20 -4.60 -2.66
C ALA A 38 -9.28 -5.83 -2.68
N ALA A 39 -8.26 -5.83 -3.53
CA ALA A 39 -7.27 -6.89 -3.59
C ALA A 39 -5.86 -6.39 -3.27
N TYR A 40 -5.04 -7.27 -2.67
CA TYR A 40 -3.69 -6.98 -2.25
C TYR A 40 -2.73 -8.17 -2.51
N VAL A 41 -1.41 -7.91 -2.51
CA VAL A 41 -0.39 -8.94 -2.83
C VAL A 41 0.07 -9.72 -1.58
N GLY A 42 -0.02 -9.16 -0.39
CA GLY A 42 0.40 -9.80 0.85
C GLY A 42 1.83 -9.43 1.27
N THR A 43 2.26 -8.23 0.94
CA THR A 43 3.58 -7.68 1.32
C THR A 43 3.47 -6.70 2.49
N ALA A 44 4.60 -6.36 3.10
CA ALA A 44 4.63 -5.38 4.17
C ALA A 44 4.14 -3.99 3.73
N SER A 45 4.27 -3.64 2.45
CA SER A 45 3.80 -2.36 1.92
C SER A 45 2.27 -2.25 1.79
N ASP A 46 1.52 -3.35 1.97
CA ASP A 46 0.06 -3.31 2.07
C ASP A 46 -0.44 -2.79 3.43
N ILE A 47 0.47 -2.39 4.34
CA ILE A 47 0.17 -1.96 5.72
C ILE A 47 -0.90 -0.88 5.82
N GLY A 48 -0.95 0.07 4.89
CA GLY A 48 -1.98 1.10 4.86
C GLY A 48 -3.39 0.51 4.72
N LEU A 49 -3.55 -0.53 3.90
CA LEU A 49 -4.81 -1.23 3.69
C LEU A 49 -5.19 -2.07 4.94
N TYR A 50 -4.23 -2.84 5.47
CA TYR A 50 -4.43 -3.67 6.66
C TYR A 50 -4.81 -2.85 7.88
N LEU A 51 -4.12 -1.73 8.07
CA LEU A 51 -4.31 -0.86 9.21
C LEU A 51 -5.65 -0.11 9.12
N ALA A 52 -6.05 0.32 7.91
CA ALA A 52 -7.35 0.95 7.69
C ALA A 52 -8.50 0.00 8.06
N GLU A 53 -8.39 -1.28 7.70
CA GLU A 53 -9.36 -2.31 8.08
C GLU A 53 -9.34 -2.56 9.60
N ARG A 54 -8.15 -2.85 10.16
CA ARG A 54 -7.98 -3.19 11.56
C ARG A 54 -8.44 -2.08 12.52
N LYS A 55 -8.11 -0.82 12.20
CA LYS A 55 -8.50 0.35 13.01
C LYS A 55 -9.94 0.81 12.75
N GLY A 56 -10.64 0.14 11.82
CA GLY A 56 -12.02 0.48 11.49
C GLY A 56 -12.17 1.79 10.73
N TYR A 57 -11.13 2.29 10.07
CA TYR A 57 -11.21 3.54 9.32
C TYR A 57 -12.15 3.43 8.12
N PHE A 58 -12.22 2.27 7.47
CA PHE A 58 -13.22 2.03 6.43
C PHE A 58 -14.64 2.09 7.01
N ARG A 59 -14.90 1.43 8.13
CA ARG A 59 -16.21 1.46 8.80
C ARG A 59 -16.60 2.87 9.28
N ALA A 60 -15.62 3.64 9.74
CA ALA A 60 -15.85 5.04 10.14
C ALA A 60 -16.27 5.94 8.97
N GLU A 61 -15.89 5.58 7.74
CA GLU A 61 -16.34 6.23 6.51
C GLU A 61 -17.64 5.61 5.95
N GLY A 62 -18.25 4.66 6.66
CA GLY A 62 -19.45 3.95 6.20
C GLY A 62 -19.19 2.94 5.09
N LEU A 63 -17.97 2.39 5.03
CA LEU A 63 -17.56 1.39 4.04
C LEU A 63 -17.49 -0.01 4.65
N ASP A 64 -17.96 -1.00 3.90
CA ASP A 64 -17.73 -2.43 4.12
C ASP A 64 -16.75 -2.93 3.06
N VAL A 65 -15.49 -3.10 3.45
CA VAL A 65 -14.40 -3.44 2.54
C VAL A 65 -14.07 -4.92 2.62
N THR A 66 -14.24 -5.64 1.52
CA THR A 66 -13.78 -7.02 1.39
C THR A 66 -12.36 -7.06 0.85
N LEU A 67 -11.43 -7.61 1.63
CA LEU A 67 -10.02 -7.74 1.28
C LEU A 67 -9.72 -9.14 0.73
N THR A 68 -9.22 -9.24 -0.50
CA THR A 68 -8.84 -10.50 -1.16
C THR A 68 -7.35 -10.51 -1.48
N GLN A 69 -6.63 -11.55 -1.05
CA GLN A 69 -5.21 -11.71 -1.39
C GLN A 69 -5.07 -12.38 -2.76
N LEU A 70 -4.24 -11.76 -3.64
CA LEU A 70 -3.81 -12.31 -4.93
C LEU A 70 -2.28 -12.34 -4.99
N ASP A 71 -1.71 -13.35 -5.66
CA ASP A 71 -0.24 -13.58 -5.64
C ASP A 71 0.57 -12.48 -6.32
N VAL A 72 -0.01 -11.86 -7.38
CA VAL A 72 0.67 -10.89 -8.24
C VAL A 72 -0.31 -9.84 -8.77
N THR A 73 0.20 -8.62 -9.02
CA THR A 73 -0.57 -7.48 -9.54
C THR A 73 -1.28 -7.79 -10.85
N ASN A 74 -0.64 -8.54 -11.76
CA ASN A 74 -1.20 -8.83 -13.09
C ASN A 74 -2.54 -9.60 -13.05
N LYS A 75 -2.84 -10.34 -11.97
CA LYS A 75 -4.14 -11.00 -11.78
C LYS A 75 -5.27 -10.01 -11.48
N MET A 76 -4.94 -8.84 -10.95
CA MET A 76 -5.93 -7.79 -10.61
C MET A 76 -6.36 -6.98 -11.84
N VAL A 77 -5.47 -6.81 -12.82
CA VAL A 77 -5.70 -5.92 -13.96
C VAL A 77 -6.99 -6.26 -14.75
N PRO A 78 -7.25 -7.53 -15.13
CA PRO A 78 -8.52 -7.87 -15.80
C PRO A 78 -9.76 -7.58 -14.94
N MET A 79 -9.71 -7.91 -13.65
CA MET A 79 -10.81 -7.71 -12.70
C MET A 79 -11.14 -6.21 -12.49
N LEU A 80 -10.11 -5.35 -12.46
CA LEU A 80 -10.27 -3.91 -12.43
C LEU A 80 -10.88 -3.38 -13.74
N GLY A 81 -10.42 -3.92 -14.87
CA GLY A 81 -10.93 -3.54 -16.19
C GLY A 81 -12.41 -3.85 -16.39
N THR A 82 -12.91 -4.98 -15.89
CA THR A 82 -14.32 -5.36 -15.90
C THR A 82 -15.13 -4.66 -14.79
N GLY A 83 -14.46 -4.14 -13.76
CA GLY A 83 -15.07 -3.58 -12.55
C GLY A 83 -15.62 -4.63 -11.60
N ASP A 84 -15.13 -5.87 -11.68
CA ASP A 84 -15.37 -6.92 -10.67
C ASP A 84 -14.55 -6.68 -9.41
N LEU A 85 -13.49 -5.88 -9.53
CA LEU A 85 -12.66 -5.38 -8.45
C LEU A 85 -12.68 -3.84 -8.47
N ASP A 86 -12.95 -3.21 -7.33
CA ASP A 86 -12.98 -1.76 -7.19
C ASP A 86 -11.57 -1.19 -7.02
N VAL A 87 -10.80 -1.81 -6.11
CA VAL A 87 -9.47 -1.35 -5.67
C VAL A 87 -8.46 -2.47 -5.79
N GLY A 88 -7.30 -2.17 -6.34
CA GLY A 88 -6.15 -3.07 -6.31
C GLY A 88 -4.96 -2.41 -5.63
N THR A 89 -4.09 -3.21 -5.02
CA THR A 89 -2.80 -2.77 -4.53
C THR A 89 -1.70 -3.70 -5.01
N GLY A 90 -0.60 -3.14 -5.51
CA GLY A 90 0.44 -3.98 -6.07
C GLY A 90 1.67 -3.22 -6.51
N THR A 91 2.55 -3.87 -7.26
CA THR A 91 3.75 -3.26 -7.81
C THR A 91 3.44 -2.48 -9.09
N VAL A 92 4.24 -1.46 -9.39
CA VAL A 92 4.24 -0.84 -10.72
C VAL A 92 4.69 -1.88 -11.74
N ALA A 93 3.85 -2.14 -12.74
CA ALA A 93 4.11 -3.19 -13.75
C ALA A 93 3.71 -2.73 -15.15
N VAL A 94 4.42 -3.20 -16.16
CA VAL A 94 4.15 -2.88 -17.56
C VAL A 94 2.73 -3.30 -18.00
N GLY A 95 2.17 -4.34 -17.37
CA GLY A 95 0.80 -4.79 -17.62
C GLY A 95 -0.25 -3.70 -17.40
N ILE A 96 -0.02 -2.77 -16.47
CA ILE A 96 -0.90 -1.63 -16.21
C ILE A 96 -0.86 -0.66 -17.41
N TYR A 97 0.33 -0.30 -17.88
CA TYR A 97 0.50 0.58 -19.05
C TYR A 97 -0.13 -0.03 -20.30
N ASN A 98 0.16 -1.31 -20.57
CA ASN A 98 -0.38 -2.01 -21.72
C ASN A 98 -1.91 -2.21 -21.62
N ALA A 99 -2.45 -2.37 -20.44
CA ALA A 99 -3.91 -2.44 -20.25
C ALA A 99 -4.57 -1.11 -20.58
N VAL A 100 -4.04 0.00 -20.06
CA VAL A 100 -4.58 1.34 -20.32
C VAL A 100 -4.45 1.71 -21.81
N SER A 101 -3.32 1.40 -22.45
CA SER A 101 -3.14 1.67 -23.89
C SER A 101 -4.12 0.89 -24.78
N ARG A 102 -4.66 -0.25 -24.29
CA ARG A 102 -5.73 -1.01 -24.95
C ARG A 102 -7.14 -0.61 -24.52
N GLY A 103 -7.28 0.49 -23.78
CA GLY A 103 -8.58 0.99 -23.33
C GLY A 103 -9.13 0.33 -22.07
N VAL A 104 -8.31 -0.48 -21.35
CA VAL A 104 -8.72 -0.99 -20.04
C VAL A 104 -8.74 0.17 -19.04
N ALA A 105 -9.89 0.36 -18.45
CA ALA A 105 -10.20 1.53 -17.65
C ALA A 105 -9.80 1.32 -16.18
N LEU A 106 -8.56 1.65 -15.84
CA LEU A 106 -8.01 1.70 -14.49
C LEU A 106 -7.10 2.93 -14.30
N ARG A 107 -6.91 3.37 -13.05
CA ARG A 107 -6.06 4.50 -12.68
C ARG A 107 -5.23 4.19 -11.45
N VAL A 108 -3.97 4.60 -11.47
CA VAL A 108 -3.11 4.66 -10.28
C VAL A 108 -3.51 5.89 -9.47
N VAL A 109 -3.91 5.70 -8.22
CA VAL A 109 -4.54 6.74 -7.41
C VAL A 109 -3.79 7.08 -6.12
N ALA A 110 -2.83 6.24 -5.68
CA ALA A 110 -2.00 6.56 -4.52
C ALA A 110 -0.69 5.77 -4.48
N ASP A 111 0.27 6.31 -3.72
CA ASP A 111 1.45 5.58 -3.25
C ASP A 111 1.07 4.50 -2.23
N LYS A 112 1.69 3.34 -2.35
CA LYS A 112 1.66 2.24 -1.38
C LYS A 112 3.07 1.84 -0.94
N GLY A 113 4.10 2.39 -1.59
CA GLY A 113 5.49 2.14 -1.29
C GLY A 113 6.41 2.79 -2.30
N SER A 114 7.27 3.65 -1.79
CA SER A 114 8.32 4.35 -2.55
C SER A 114 9.63 4.28 -1.80
N MET A 115 10.76 4.46 -2.50
CA MET A 115 12.06 4.44 -1.85
C MET A 115 12.33 5.75 -1.13
N ARG A 116 12.92 5.63 0.06
CA ARG A 116 13.48 6.74 0.85
C ARG A 116 14.81 6.29 1.43
N PRO A 117 15.78 7.19 1.65
CA PRO A 117 17.02 6.85 2.32
C PRO A 117 16.79 6.13 3.65
N GLY A 118 17.43 4.96 3.83
CA GLY A 118 17.28 4.10 5.00
C GLY A 118 16.09 3.13 4.95
N TYR A 119 15.17 3.27 3.99
CA TYR A 119 13.96 2.44 3.87
C TYR A 119 14.03 1.47 2.67
N GLY A 120 15.18 0.81 2.50
CA GLY A 120 15.38 -0.20 1.45
C GLY A 120 14.69 -1.52 1.78
N TYR A 121 13.35 -1.52 1.81
CA TYR A 121 12.50 -2.70 2.09
C TYR A 121 12.34 -3.65 0.89
N GLU A 122 12.85 -3.26 -0.26
CA GLU A 122 13.15 -4.08 -1.42
C GLU A 122 14.63 -3.90 -1.75
N GLY A 123 15.29 -4.95 -2.25
CA GLY A 123 16.72 -4.87 -2.56
C GLY A 123 17.30 -6.14 -3.12
N LEU A 124 18.60 -6.07 -3.40
CA LEU A 124 19.40 -7.17 -3.90
C LEU A 124 19.88 -8.06 -2.76
N LEU A 125 19.51 -9.33 -2.84
CA LEU A 125 20.11 -10.41 -2.06
C LEU A 125 20.97 -11.27 -2.98
N VAL A 126 22.09 -11.75 -2.46
CA VAL A 126 22.93 -12.76 -3.11
C VAL A 126 23.04 -13.97 -2.20
N ARG A 127 23.04 -15.16 -2.77
CA ARG A 127 23.17 -16.41 -2.03
C ARG A 127 24.44 -16.40 -1.17
N LYS A 128 24.29 -16.78 0.11
CA LYS A 128 25.34 -16.64 1.11
C LYS A 128 26.63 -17.37 0.74
N ASP A 129 26.57 -18.59 0.18
CA ASP A 129 27.77 -19.35 -0.21
C ASP A 129 28.56 -18.69 -1.35
N LEU A 130 27.92 -17.87 -2.20
CA LEU A 130 28.62 -17.10 -3.24
C LEU A 130 29.38 -15.91 -2.64
N VAL A 131 28.81 -15.29 -1.62
CA VAL A 131 29.48 -14.19 -0.88
C VAL A 131 30.64 -14.76 -0.04
N ASP A 132 30.39 -15.81 0.73
CA ASP A 132 31.40 -16.42 1.62
C ASP A 132 32.59 -16.99 0.85
N SER A 133 32.38 -17.53 -0.35
CA SER A 133 33.45 -18.06 -1.21
C SER A 133 34.19 -16.97 -2.01
N GLY A 134 33.76 -15.71 -1.94
CA GLY A 134 34.31 -14.61 -2.71
C GLY A 134 33.98 -14.65 -4.21
N ARG A 135 33.01 -15.48 -4.62
CA ARG A 135 32.49 -15.48 -6.00
C ARG A 135 31.62 -14.25 -6.30
N TYR A 136 31.07 -13.61 -5.25
CA TYR A 136 30.41 -12.34 -5.32
C TYR A 136 31.15 -11.34 -4.43
N LYS A 137 31.58 -10.22 -4.97
CA LYS A 137 32.27 -9.12 -4.27
C LYS A 137 31.59 -7.79 -4.52
N ASP A 138 31.13 -7.56 -5.76
CA ASP A 138 30.48 -6.31 -6.15
C ASP A 138 29.42 -6.53 -7.26
N PHE A 139 28.80 -5.45 -7.71
CA PHE A 139 27.73 -5.52 -8.71
C PHE A 139 28.17 -6.05 -10.08
N ALA A 140 29.47 -6.00 -10.44
CA ALA A 140 29.97 -6.55 -11.70
C ALA A 140 29.90 -8.09 -11.70
N ASP A 141 29.97 -8.73 -10.54
CA ASP A 141 29.88 -10.18 -10.39
C ASP A 141 28.46 -10.72 -10.64
N LEU A 142 27.46 -9.86 -10.80
CA LEU A 142 26.12 -10.26 -11.24
C LEU A 142 26.08 -10.82 -12.66
N LYS A 143 27.17 -10.65 -13.44
CA LYS A 143 27.28 -11.18 -14.81
C LYS A 143 27.10 -12.69 -14.81
N GLY A 144 26.15 -13.17 -15.64
CA GLY A 144 25.82 -14.59 -15.79
C GLY A 144 25.03 -15.19 -14.63
N MET A 145 24.75 -14.43 -13.55
CA MET A 145 23.96 -14.93 -12.42
C MET A 145 22.48 -15.10 -12.78
N LYS A 146 21.85 -16.09 -12.11
CA LYS A 146 20.41 -16.30 -12.16
C LYS A 146 19.75 -15.47 -11.06
N ILE A 147 19.02 -14.42 -11.46
CA ILE A 147 18.42 -13.42 -10.57
C ILE A 147 16.90 -13.62 -10.53
N ALA A 148 16.33 -13.89 -9.34
CA ALA A 148 14.89 -13.97 -9.17
C ALA A 148 14.25 -12.60 -9.08
N VAL A 149 13.09 -12.46 -9.74
CA VAL A 149 12.20 -11.30 -9.69
C VAL A 149 10.75 -11.78 -9.64
N ALA A 150 9.83 -11.00 -9.07
CA ALA A 150 8.42 -11.40 -9.04
C ALA A 150 7.78 -11.37 -10.44
N SER A 151 8.27 -10.46 -11.30
CA SER A 151 7.84 -10.34 -12.69
C SER A 151 8.90 -9.59 -13.50
N ILE A 152 9.22 -10.04 -14.71
CA ILE A 152 10.17 -9.34 -15.60
C ILE A 152 9.62 -7.96 -16.02
N GLY A 153 8.31 -7.83 -16.17
CA GLY A 153 7.64 -6.55 -16.43
C GLY A 153 7.22 -5.79 -15.16
N GLY A 154 7.88 -6.04 -14.04
CA GLY A 154 7.60 -5.38 -12.76
C GLY A 154 8.75 -4.50 -12.27
N GLY A 155 8.46 -3.58 -11.34
CA GLY A 155 9.43 -2.63 -10.79
C GLY A 155 10.64 -3.28 -10.15
N ASN A 156 10.51 -4.51 -9.62
CA ASN A 156 11.66 -5.24 -9.09
C ASN A 156 12.65 -5.73 -10.16
N ALA A 157 12.19 -6.04 -11.38
CA ALA A 157 13.11 -6.29 -12.49
C ALA A 157 13.82 -5.00 -12.94
N SER A 158 13.12 -3.86 -12.90
CA SER A 158 13.74 -2.55 -13.11
C SER A 158 14.81 -2.26 -12.05
N GLY A 159 14.53 -2.56 -10.76
CA GLY A 159 15.52 -2.50 -9.68
C GLY A 159 16.74 -3.39 -9.98
N GLY A 160 16.52 -4.60 -10.48
CA GLY A 160 17.58 -5.52 -10.93
C GLY A 160 18.41 -4.93 -12.07
N ASN A 161 17.78 -4.29 -13.04
CA ASN A 161 18.47 -3.56 -14.10
C ASN A 161 19.32 -2.41 -13.55
N GLN A 162 18.83 -1.67 -12.56
CA GLN A 162 19.63 -0.63 -11.90
C GLN A 162 20.82 -1.23 -11.15
N ALA A 163 20.66 -2.40 -10.50
CA ALA A 163 21.77 -3.10 -9.85
C ALA A 163 22.84 -3.53 -10.88
N LEU A 164 22.43 -4.09 -12.03
CA LEU A 164 23.33 -4.44 -13.12
C LEU A 164 24.07 -3.21 -13.67
N LYS A 165 23.38 -2.10 -13.89
CA LYS A 165 24.00 -0.84 -14.37
C LYS A 165 25.08 -0.32 -13.40
N ARG A 166 24.95 -0.54 -12.09
CA ARG A 166 26.02 -0.23 -11.11
C ARG A 166 27.30 -1.05 -11.31
N GLY A 167 27.14 -2.28 -11.82
CA GLY A 167 28.26 -3.15 -12.21
C GLY A 167 28.73 -2.93 -13.64
N GLY A 168 28.24 -1.92 -14.36
CA GLY A 168 28.58 -1.70 -15.76
C GLY A 168 27.95 -2.74 -16.71
N LEU A 169 26.90 -3.44 -16.27
CA LEU A 169 26.25 -4.53 -16.99
C LEU A 169 24.91 -4.06 -17.60
N ARG A 170 24.47 -4.80 -18.61
CA ARG A 170 23.14 -4.66 -19.23
C ARG A 170 22.20 -5.73 -18.66
N PHE A 171 20.90 -5.54 -18.84
CA PHE A 171 19.88 -6.50 -18.40
C PHE A 171 20.11 -7.91 -18.96
N ALA A 172 20.54 -8.01 -20.21
CA ALA A 172 20.84 -9.27 -20.89
C ALA A 172 22.12 -9.99 -20.39
N ASP A 173 22.95 -9.34 -19.58
CA ASP A 173 24.17 -9.94 -19.04
C ASP A 173 23.92 -10.83 -17.81
N ALA A 174 22.65 -10.94 -17.34
CA ALA A 174 22.20 -11.87 -16.29
C ALA A 174 20.95 -12.66 -16.78
N THR A 175 20.65 -13.76 -16.09
CA THR A 175 19.44 -14.55 -16.37
C THR A 175 18.37 -14.24 -15.35
N PHE A 176 17.27 -13.60 -15.76
CA PHE A 176 16.15 -13.33 -14.87
C PHE A 176 15.14 -14.48 -14.85
N VAL A 177 14.70 -14.88 -13.65
CA VAL A 177 13.66 -15.90 -13.45
C VAL A 177 12.49 -15.32 -12.67
N THR A 178 11.26 -15.61 -13.11
CA THR A 178 10.05 -15.14 -12.45
C THR A 178 9.64 -16.10 -11.35
N LEU A 179 9.65 -15.63 -10.10
CA LEU A 179 9.20 -16.33 -8.91
C LEU A 179 8.44 -15.35 -8.01
N PRO A 180 7.27 -15.71 -7.45
CA PRO A 180 6.65 -14.92 -6.36
C PRO A 180 7.61 -14.71 -5.18
N PHE A 181 7.57 -13.56 -4.54
CA PHE A 181 8.51 -13.23 -3.46
C PHE A 181 8.67 -14.31 -2.38
N PRO A 182 7.61 -14.96 -1.86
CA PRO A 182 7.77 -16.02 -0.85
C PRO A 182 8.59 -17.21 -1.34
N GLN A 183 8.60 -17.49 -2.65
CA GLN A 183 9.35 -18.60 -3.24
C GLN A 183 10.85 -18.32 -3.36
N HIS A 184 11.29 -17.05 -3.31
CA HIS A 184 12.71 -16.68 -3.32
C HIS A 184 13.46 -17.36 -2.17
N LEU A 185 12.85 -17.46 -0.97
CA LEU A 185 13.45 -18.12 0.19
C LEU A 185 13.84 -19.58 -0.11
N THR A 186 12.90 -20.35 -0.65
CA THR A 186 13.13 -21.76 -1.02
C THR A 186 14.13 -21.87 -2.17
N ALA A 187 14.06 -20.96 -3.15
CA ALA A 187 14.96 -20.95 -4.29
C ALA A 187 16.43 -20.66 -3.87
N PHE A 188 16.65 -19.76 -2.91
CA PHE A 188 17.98 -19.57 -2.31
C PHE A 188 18.47 -20.83 -1.57
N ALA A 189 17.62 -21.43 -0.72
CA ALA A 189 17.97 -22.60 0.05
C ALA A 189 18.36 -23.79 -0.84
N ASN A 190 17.63 -23.99 -1.94
CA ASN A 190 17.88 -25.07 -2.90
C ASN A 190 18.92 -24.72 -3.98
N LYS A 191 19.56 -23.54 -3.89
CA LYS A 191 20.54 -23.04 -4.87
C LYS A 191 19.99 -22.95 -6.31
N ALA A 192 18.68 -22.78 -6.46
CA ALA A 192 18.01 -22.63 -7.75
C ALA A 192 18.23 -21.23 -8.36
N ILE A 193 18.60 -20.25 -7.53
CA ILE A 193 18.94 -18.88 -7.92
C ILE A 193 20.25 -18.45 -7.24
N ASP A 194 20.96 -17.52 -7.86
CA ASP A 194 22.21 -16.96 -7.33
C ASP A 194 21.97 -15.66 -6.59
N ALA A 195 21.03 -14.86 -7.10
CA ALA A 195 20.61 -13.57 -6.54
C ALA A 195 19.09 -13.39 -6.64
N GLY A 196 18.57 -12.37 -6.01
CA GLY A 196 17.15 -12.01 -6.13
C GLY A 196 16.90 -10.57 -5.74
N MET A 197 16.08 -9.91 -6.54
CA MET A 197 15.44 -8.65 -6.14
C MET A 197 14.18 -9.01 -5.37
N THR A 198 14.24 -8.90 -4.06
CA THR A 198 13.15 -9.33 -3.18
C THR A 198 12.75 -8.23 -2.21
N ASN A 199 11.60 -8.40 -1.58
CA ASN A 199 11.08 -7.42 -0.62
C ASN A 199 10.82 -8.04 0.76
N GLU A 200 10.48 -7.19 1.72
CA GLU A 200 10.06 -7.64 3.04
C GLU A 200 8.64 -8.27 3.01
N PRO A 201 8.39 -9.29 3.79
CA PRO A 201 9.27 -9.88 4.82
C PRO A 201 10.24 -10.96 4.32
N THR A 202 10.21 -11.33 3.05
CA THR A 202 11.02 -12.43 2.48
C THR A 202 12.52 -12.15 2.58
N MET A 203 12.90 -10.88 2.44
CA MET A 203 14.29 -10.44 2.56
C MET A 203 14.86 -10.75 3.95
N THR A 204 14.18 -10.30 5.02
CA THR A 204 14.56 -10.61 6.40
C THR A 204 14.60 -12.12 6.65
N LEU A 205 13.60 -12.88 6.17
CA LEU A 205 13.58 -14.33 6.35
C LEU A 205 14.76 -15.03 5.69
N ALA A 206 15.18 -14.60 4.49
CA ALA A 206 16.31 -15.21 3.78
C ALA A 206 17.65 -14.95 4.53
N VAL A 207 17.81 -13.76 5.07
CA VAL A 207 18.98 -13.38 5.88
C VAL A 207 19.00 -14.13 7.21
N GLU A 208 17.89 -14.15 7.97
CA GLU A 208 17.79 -14.85 9.26
C GLU A 208 18.02 -16.37 9.12
N LYS A 209 17.59 -16.97 8.02
CA LYS A 209 17.86 -18.39 7.73
C LYS A 209 19.29 -18.65 7.20
N GLY A 210 20.08 -17.62 7.00
CA GLY A 210 21.45 -17.73 6.51
C GLY A 210 21.57 -18.26 5.09
N VAL A 211 20.52 -18.16 4.26
CA VAL A 211 20.54 -18.65 2.86
C VAL A 211 20.98 -17.57 1.88
N ALA A 212 20.86 -16.28 2.26
CA ALA A 212 21.27 -15.15 1.45
C ALA A 212 21.83 -14.01 2.30
N VAL A 213 22.56 -13.09 1.67
CA VAL A 213 23.07 -11.85 2.25
C VAL A 213 22.40 -10.67 1.53
N LYS A 214 21.92 -9.69 2.27
CA LYS A 214 21.46 -8.42 1.72
C LYS A 214 22.66 -7.60 1.29
N ILE A 215 22.78 -7.36 0.00
CA ILE A 215 23.87 -6.56 -0.57
C ILE A 215 23.57 -5.07 -0.45
N ALA A 216 22.40 -4.67 -0.91
CA ALA A 216 21.92 -3.29 -0.79
C ALA A 216 20.39 -3.24 -0.94
N GLY A 217 19.78 -2.27 -0.27
CA GLY A 217 18.38 -1.91 -0.51
C GLY A 217 18.22 -1.05 -1.76
N ASN A 218 17.01 -0.99 -2.31
CA ASN A 218 16.73 -0.12 -3.45
C ASN A 218 16.79 1.38 -3.09
N ASP A 219 16.75 1.74 -1.82
CA ASP A 219 17.05 3.09 -1.35
C ASP A 219 18.47 3.54 -1.75
N VAL A 220 19.40 2.58 -1.93
CA VAL A 220 20.75 2.79 -2.45
C VAL A 220 20.81 2.50 -3.95
N ILE A 221 20.26 1.36 -4.40
CA ILE A 221 20.37 0.90 -5.80
C ILE A 221 19.55 1.80 -6.74
N TYR A 222 18.33 2.12 -6.36
CA TYR A 222 17.33 2.83 -7.15
C TYR A 222 16.48 3.78 -6.27
N PRO A 223 17.07 4.88 -5.76
CA PRO A 223 16.44 5.74 -4.75
C PRO A 223 15.17 6.46 -5.22
N GLN A 224 14.93 6.58 -6.53
CA GLN A 224 13.72 7.21 -7.08
C GLN A 224 12.56 6.24 -7.26
N GLN A 225 12.72 4.95 -6.95
CA GLN A 225 11.74 3.93 -7.30
C GLN A 225 10.37 4.18 -6.66
N GLN A 226 9.32 4.15 -7.50
CA GLN A 226 7.94 3.92 -7.09
C GLN A 226 7.71 2.42 -7.06
N THR A 227 7.79 1.80 -5.90
CA THR A 227 7.79 0.33 -5.80
C THR A 227 6.39 -0.26 -5.90
N ALA A 228 5.43 0.40 -5.22
CA ALA A 228 4.09 -0.12 -5.10
C ALA A 228 3.04 1.00 -5.10
N ILE A 229 1.84 0.68 -5.58
CA ILE A 229 0.76 1.63 -5.85
C ILE A 229 -0.59 1.08 -5.43
N VAL A 230 -1.54 2.00 -5.22
CA VAL A 230 -2.98 1.73 -5.17
C VAL A 230 -3.58 2.14 -6.51
N PHE A 231 -4.46 1.32 -7.04
CA PHE A 231 -5.20 1.64 -8.27
C PHE A 231 -6.68 1.34 -8.14
N TYR A 232 -7.50 2.16 -8.80
CA TYR A 232 -8.94 2.00 -8.88
C TYR A 232 -9.35 1.49 -10.24
N SER A 233 -10.44 0.69 -10.30
CA SER A 233 -11.18 0.54 -11.56
C SER A 233 -11.78 1.89 -11.93
N GLU A 234 -11.78 2.24 -13.21
CA GLU A 234 -12.42 3.48 -13.67
C GLU A 234 -13.93 3.44 -13.43
N LYS A 235 -14.54 2.25 -13.50
CA LYS A 235 -15.94 2.05 -13.14
C LYS A 235 -16.20 2.52 -11.70
N PHE A 236 -15.40 2.06 -10.72
CA PHE A 236 -15.50 2.49 -9.33
C PHE A 236 -15.33 3.99 -9.19
N ALA A 237 -14.24 4.53 -9.74
CA ALA A 237 -13.90 5.94 -9.67
C ALA A 237 -15.00 6.85 -10.23
N ARG A 238 -15.63 6.46 -11.35
CA ARG A 238 -16.63 7.29 -12.04
C ARG A 238 -18.06 7.11 -11.55
N THR A 239 -18.45 5.87 -11.21
CA THR A 239 -19.86 5.59 -10.84
C THR A 239 -20.10 5.74 -9.35
N ARG A 240 -19.04 5.65 -8.51
CA ARG A 240 -19.10 5.78 -7.05
C ARG A 240 -18.03 6.73 -6.49
N PRO A 241 -17.90 7.98 -7.03
CA PRO A 241 -16.80 8.88 -6.66
C PRO A 241 -16.78 9.21 -5.17
N THR A 242 -17.94 9.38 -4.53
CA THR A 242 -18.03 9.61 -3.07
C THR A 242 -17.44 8.45 -2.29
N THR A 243 -17.77 7.20 -2.65
CA THR A 243 -17.23 5.98 -2.03
C THR A 243 -15.71 5.89 -2.23
N ALA A 244 -15.24 6.22 -3.44
CA ALA A 244 -13.81 6.23 -3.77
C ALA A 244 -13.03 7.29 -2.94
N HIS A 245 -13.59 8.48 -2.72
CA HIS A 245 -13.02 9.50 -1.83
C HIS A 245 -13.00 9.05 -0.37
N LYS A 246 -14.08 8.45 0.14
CA LYS A 246 -14.13 7.87 1.49
C LYS A 246 -13.05 6.82 1.70
N PHE A 247 -12.89 5.90 0.71
CA PHE A 247 -11.83 4.88 0.76
C PHE A 247 -10.45 5.53 0.84
N MET A 248 -10.15 6.54 0.01
CA MET A 248 -8.86 7.24 0.03
C MET A 248 -8.59 7.94 1.36
N ARG A 249 -9.58 8.61 1.97
CA ARG A 249 -9.42 9.21 3.29
C ARG A 249 -9.08 8.18 4.36
N ALA A 250 -9.80 7.05 4.39
CA ALA A 250 -9.53 5.96 5.33
C ALA A 250 -8.10 5.39 5.13
N TYR A 251 -7.70 5.20 3.87
CA TYR A 251 -6.37 4.74 3.52
C TYR A 251 -5.28 5.72 3.98
N LEU A 252 -5.41 7.01 3.67
CA LEU A 252 -4.42 8.01 4.07
C LEU A 252 -4.32 8.18 5.59
N ARG A 253 -5.42 8.09 6.35
CA ARG A 253 -5.37 8.05 7.82
C ARG A 253 -4.50 6.91 8.31
N ALA A 254 -4.70 5.72 7.76
CA ALA A 254 -3.92 4.54 8.13
C ALA A 254 -2.43 4.68 7.76
N VAL A 255 -2.13 5.21 6.58
CA VAL A 255 -0.75 5.48 6.14
C VAL A 255 -0.06 6.50 7.05
N ARG A 256 -0.77 7.55 7.50
CA ARG A 256 -0.24 8.55 8.42
C ARG A 256 0.05 7.98 9.80
N ASP A 257 -0.88 7.19 10.36
CA ASP A 257 -0.67 6.48 11.62
C ASP A 257 0.53 5.52 11.53
N TYR A 258 0.65 4.79 10.43
CA TYR A 258 1.82 3.95 10.17
C TYR A 258 3.10 4.78 10.10
N THR A 259 3.09 5.90 9.39
CA THR A 259 4.27 6.77 9.23
C THR A 259 4.73 7.35 10.58
N ASP A 260 3.80 7.69 11.47
CA ASP A 260 4.09 8.16 12.83
C ASP A 260 4.81 7.10 13.70
N THR A 261 4.72 5.81 13.33
CA THR A 261 5.43 4.71 14.05
C THR A 261 6.85 4.50 13.57
N LEU A 262 7.26 5.14 12.48
CA LEU A 262 8.57 4.95 11.88
C LEU A 262 9.60 5.90 12.52
N VAL A 263 10.57 5.33 13.21
CA VAL A 263 11.70 6.05 13.81
C VAL A 263 12.99 5.36 13.35
N ASP A 264 13.93 6.13 12.80
CA ASP A 264 15.25 5.65 12.35
C ASP A 264 15.15 4.36 11.50
N SER A 265 14.24 4.37 10.53
CA SER A 265 13.99 3.24 9.62
C SER A 265 13.55 1.95 10.32
N LYS A 266 12.91 2.07 11.49
CA LYS A 266 12.36 0.95 12.28
C LYS A 266 10.91 1.22 12.67
N ILE A 267 10.17 0.16 12.96
CA ILE A 267 8.85 0.20 13.58
C ILE A 267 9.08 0.35 15.10
N ALA A 268 9.29 1.56 15.60
CA ALA A 268 9.72 1.83 16.97
C ALA A 268 9.02 3.01 17.64
N GLY A 269 8.23 3.77 16.92
CA GLY A 269 7.48 4.91 17.44
C GLY A 269 6.17 4.52 18.15
N PRO A 270 5.29 5.50 18.39
CA PRO A 270 3.97 5.26 18.98
C PRO A 270 3.20 4.18 18.22
N ASN A 271 2.48 3.31 18.96
CA ASN A 271 1.68 2.21 18.39
C ASN A 271 2.46 1.15 17.58
N ALA A 272 3.79 1.05 17.78
CA ALA A 272 4.63 0.06 17.09
C ALA A 272 4.11 -1.39 17.26
N ASP A 273 3.61 -1.73 18.46
CA ASP A 273 3.03 -3.05 18.74
C ASP A 273 1.81 -3.36 17.87
N GLU A 274 0.98 -2.36 17.60
CA GLU A 274 -0.18 -2.52 16.70
C GLU A 274 0.27 -2.79 15.27
N ILE A 275 1.30 -2.10 14.78
CA ILE A 275 1.85 -2.32 13.43
C ILE A 275 2.46 -3.71 13.34
N VAL A 276 3.23 -4.13 14.35
CA VAL A 276 3.81 -5.47 14.42
C VAL A 276 2.71 -6.54 14.40
N ALA A 277 1.67 -6.39 15.23
CA ALA A 277 0.54 -7.31 15.27
C ALA A 277 -0.21 -7.37 13.91
N THR A 278 -0.37 -6.20 13.26
CA THR A 278 -1.02 -6.11 11.95
C THR A 278 -0.21 -6.85 10.88
N LEU A 279 1.08 -6.59 10.77
CA LEU A 279 1.95 -7.28 9.80
C LEU A 279 2.04 -8.79 10.09
N THR A 280 2.09 -9.21 11.35
CA THR A 280 2.06 -10.63 11.76
C THR A 280 0.77 -11.32 11.31
N GLN A 281 -0.35 -10.63 11.39
CA GLN A 281 -1.65 -11.16 10.98
C GLN A 281 -1.76 -11.32 9.46
N TYR A 282 -1.38 -10.30 8.69
CA TYR A 282 -1.70 -10.19 7.25
C TYR A 282 -0.57 -10.62 6.31
N THR A 283 0.65 -10.83 6.81
CA THR A 283 1.77 -11.30 5.99
C THR A 283 2.18 -12.74 6.34
N ASN A 284 3.12 -13.29 5.59
CA ASN A 284 3.71 -14.61 5.87
C ASN A 284 4.70 -14.61 7.05
N LEU A 285 5.04 -13.44 7.59
CA LEU A 285 5.93 -13.29 8.74
C LEU A 285 5.13 -13.42 10.04
N LYS A 286 5.02 -14.65 10.57
CA LYS A 286 4.17 -14.97 11.72
C LYS A 286 4.84 -14.75 13.09
N ASN A 287 6.13 -14.40 13.12
CA ASN A 287 6.87 -14.12 14.34
C ASN A 287 7.00 -12.61 14.56
N PRO A 288 6.42 -12.03 15.63
CA PRO A 288 6.50 -10.60 15.94
C PRO A 288 7.93 -10.06 16.06
N GLU A 289 8.87 -10.85 16.62
CA GLU A 289 10.27 -10.46 16.75
C GLU A 289 10.95 -10.30 15.38
N LEU A 290 10.60 -11.14 14.41
CA LEU A 290 11.08 -10.98 13.04
C LEU A 290 10.43 -9.78 12.34
N VAL A 291 9.16 -9.49 12.63
CA VAL A 291 8.49 -8.27 12.11
C VAL A 291 9.22 -7.01 12.57
N ARG A 292 9.74 -6.98 13.81
CA ARG A 292 10.52 -5.85 14.31
C ARG A 292 11.87 -5.68 13.61
N LYS A 293 12.39 -6.74 12.98
CA LYS A 293 13.67 -6.73 12.26
C LYS A 293 13.54 -6.26 10.81
N ILE A 294 12.37 -6.35 10.19
CA ILE A 294 12.21 -5.94 8.80
C ILE A 294 12.60 -4.48 8.61
N THR A 295 13.03 -4.15 7.40
CA THR A 295 13.06 -2.75 6.96
C THR A 295 11.64 -2.36 6.59
N PRO A 296 10.99 -1.43 7.31
CA PRO A 296 9.62 -1.06 7.03
C PRO A 296 9.52 -0.34 5.67
N PRO A 297 8.45 -0.56 4.88
CA PRO A 297 8.25 0.19 3.66
C PRO A 297 8.03 1.68 3.96
N ALA A 298 8.65 2.56 3.18
CA ALA A 298 8.28 3.96 3.18
C ALA A 298 7.04 4.14 2.28
N ILE A 299 6.08 4.90 2.78
CA ILE A 299 4.88 5.29 2.05
C ILE A 299 4.74 6.80 2.19
N ASN A 300 4.39 7.49 1.11
CA ASN A 300 4.12 8.92 1.18
C ASN A 300 2.86 9.16 2.03
N PRO A 301 2.93 9.86 3.17
CA PRO A 301 1.78 10.05 4.06
C PRO A 301 0.68 10.94 3.48
N ASP A 302 0.98 11.67 2.41
CA ASP A 302 0.01 12.40 1.59
C ASP A 302 -0.35 11.66 0.29
N GLY A 303 0.16 10.44 0.11
CA GLY A 303 -0.29 9.49 -0.91
C GLY A 303 0.21 9.74 -2.34
N HIS A 304 0.99 10.80 -2.59
CA HIS A 304 1.46 11.11 -3.95
C HIS A 304 2.50 10.11 -4.44
N VAL A 305 2.34 9.64 -5.68
CA VAL A 305 3.29 8.73 -6.33
C VAL A 305 4.52 9.48 -6.86
N ASN A 306 5.66 8.77 -6.96
CA ASN A 306 6.86 9.30 -7.58
C ASN A 306 6.83 9.04 -9.10
N LEU A 307 6.38 10.02 -9.88
CA LEU A 307 6.31 9.93 -11.35
C LEU A 307 7.67 9.72 -12.00
N GLU A 308 8.76 10.24 -11.41
CA GLU A 308 10.10 10.04 -11.98
C GLU A 308 10.53 8.58 -11.91
N GLY A 309 10.30 7.91 -10.79
CA GLY A 309 10.51 6.45 -10.69
C GLY A 309 9.69 5.69 -11.72
N MET A 310 8.42 6.06 -11.90
CA MET A 310 7.56 5.44 -12.92
C MET A 310 8.07 5.67 -14.36
N ARG A 311 8.68 6.83 -14.66
CA ARG A 311 9.31 7.09 -15.98
C ARG A 311 10.55 6.21 -16.21
N ILE A 312 11.38 6.04 -15.18
CA ILE A 312 12.56 5.16 -15.24
C ILE A 312 12.14 3.71 -15.47
N ASP A 313 11.12 3.24 -14.77
CA ASP A 313 10.55 1.89 -14.96
C ASP A 313 10.01 1.73 -16.38
N LEU A 314 9.23 2.69 -16.87
CA LEU A 314 8.66 2.65 -18.21
C LEU A 314 9.73 2.67 -19.31
N ALA A 315 10.83 3.42 -19.12
CA ALA A 315 11.98 3.40 -20.02
C ALA A 315 12.64 2.02 -20.06
N PHE A 316 12.79 1.37 -18.91
CA PHE A 316 13.28 0.00 -18.84
C PHE A 316 12.34 -0.98 -19.55
N TYR A 317 11.03 -0.89 -19.35
CA TYR A 317 10.06 -1.77 -20.02
C TYR A 317 10.06 -1.58 -21.54
N ARG A 318 10.37 -0.37 -22.06
CA ARG A 318 10.60 -0.13 -23.48
C ARG A 318 11.90 -0.77 -23.95
N GLU A 319 12.98 -0.64 -23.18
CA GLU A 319 14.29 -1.23 -23.47
C GLU A 319 14.18 -2.76 -23.69
N ILE A 320 13.39 -3.43 -22.86
CA ILE A 320 13.17 -4.89 -22.96
C ILE A 320 12.00 -5.28 -23.89
N GLY A 321 11.43 -4.32 -24.64
CA GLY A 321 10.40 -4.59 -25.66
C GLY A 321 9.04 -5.00 -25.12
N GLN A 322 8.70 -4.68 -23.86
CA GLN A 322 7.44 -5.10 -23.25
C GLN A 322 6.32 -4.06 -23.34
N VAL A 323 6.62 -2.81 -23.73
CA VAL A 323 5.62 -1.75 -23.90
C VAL A 323 4.99 -1.84 -25.28
N GLN A 324 3.67 -1.94 -25.35
CA GLN A 324 2.92 -2.06 -26.60
C GLN A 324 2.69 -0.71 -27.29
N ASP A 325 2.38 0.32 -26.52
CA ASP A 325 2.24 1.69 -27.02
C ASP A 325 3.47 2.52 -26.64
N PRO A 326 4.36 2.86 -27.59
CA PRO A 326 5.56 3.62 -27.28
C PRO A 326 5.25 5.06 -26.82
N ALA A 327 4.06 5.59 -27.07
CA ALA A 327 3.67 6.95 -26.69
C ALA A 327 3.15 7.06 -25.26
N ILE A 328 2.75 5.93 -24.62
CA ILE A 328 2.17 5.95 -23.27
C ILE A 328 3.13 6.56 -22.24
N LYS A 329 2.60 7.30 -21.30
CA LYS A 329 3.36 7.98 -20.23
C LYS A 329 2.79 7.60 -18.87
N PRO A 330 3.54 7.76 -17.76
CA PRO A 330 2.99 7.60 -16.42
C PRO A 330 1.76 8.47 -16.14
N GLU A 331 1.74 9.69 -16.69
CA GLU A 331 0.63 10.63 -16.56
C GLU A 331 -0.67 10.11 -17.16
N ASP A 332 -0.62 9.22 -18.15
CA ASP A 332 -1.80 8.65 -18.80
C ASP A 332 -2.50 7.61 -17.90
N ILE A 333 -1.79 7.07 -16.92
CA ILE A 333 -2.31 6.04 -16.00
C ILE A 333 -2.51 6.54 -14.58
N VAL A 334 -2.04 7.76 -14.22
CA VAL A 334 -2.08 8.31 -12.86
C VAL A 334 -3.20 9.34 -12.73
N ASP A 335 -3.97 9.24 -11.65
CA ASP A 335 -4.99 10.22 -11.25
C ASP A 335 -4.83 10.52 -9.75
N MET A 336 -4.19 11.64 -9.41
CA MET A 336 -3.99 12.07 -8.03
C MET A 336 -5.18 12.83 -7.44
N SER A 337 -6.26 13.03 -8.16
CA SER A 337 -7.41 13.83 -7.72
C SER A 337 -8.04 13.31 -6.41
N PHE A 338 -8.06 11.99 -6.21
CA PHE A 338 -8.56 11.35 -4.98
C PHE A 338 -7.66 11.62 -3.77
N VAL A 339 -6.34 11.55 -3.97
CA VAL A 339 -5.34 11.89 -2.95
C VAL A 339 -5.44 13.38 -2.61
N ASP A 340 -5.45 14.25 -3.62
CA ASP A 340 -5.54 15.71 -3.44
C ASP A 340 -6.82 16.10 -2.68
N ALA A 341 -7.94 15.46 -2.99
CA ALA A 341 -9.19 15.69 -2.26
C ALA A 341 -9.08 15.24 -0.79
N ALA A 342 -8.54 14.05 -0.54
CA ALA A 342 -8.36 13.54 0.82
C ALA A 342 -7.38 14.41 1.62
N VAL A 343 -6.28 14.89 1.00
CA VAL A 343 -5.32 15.80 1.64
C VAL A 343 -5.96 17.16 1.94
N ARG A 344 -6.82 17.70 1.07
CA ARG A 344 -7.56 18.94 1.37
C ARG A 344 -8.45 18.80 2.62
N GLU A 345 -9.08 17.65 2.81
CA GLU A 345 -9.98 17.41 3.95
C GLU A 345 -9.21 17.08 5.24
N LEU A 346 -8.14 16.29 5.16
CA LEU A 346 -7.32 15.86 6.30
C LEU A 346 -6.26 16.90 6.71
N GLY A 347 -5.98 17.88 5.85
CA GLY A 347 -4.80 18.74 5.90
C GLY A 347 -3.54 18.01 5.41
N PRO A 348 -2.45 18.71 5.04
CA PRO A 348 -1.15 18.10 4.76
C PRO A 348 -0.62 17.34 5.98
N TYR A 349 0.07 16.23 5.74
CA TYR A 349 0.64 15.45 6.84
C TYR A 349 1.65 16.27 7.64
N ARG A 350 1.55 16.15 8.96
CA ARG A 350 2.51 16.67 9.93
C ARG A 350 2.87 15.54 10.89
N PRO A 351 4.17 15.23 11.10
CA PRO A 351 4.58 14.21 12.06
C PRO A 351 4.00 14.43 13.45
N ALA A 352 3.63 13.36 14.17
CA ALA A 352 3.02 13.44 15.48
C ALA A 352 3.87 14.25 16.50
N ALA A 353 5.20 14.18 16.40
CA ALA A 353 6.12 14.97 17.25
C ALA A 353 6.07 16.50 16.97
N LYS A 354 5.34 16.95 15.94
CA LYS A 354 5.17 18.36 15.57
C LYS A 354 3.69 18.80 15.64
N ARG A 355 2.80 17.96 16.13
CA ARG A 355 1.40 18.27 16.45
C ARG A 355 1.26 18.67 17.96
#